data_8e25593d5688a38ede1f0e763f2c2133
#
_entry.id   8e25593d5688a38ede1f0e763f2c2133
#
_cell.length_a   1.000
_cell.length_b   1.000
_cell.length_c   1.000
_cell.angle_alpha   90.00
_cell.angle_beta   90.00
_cell.angle_gamma   90.00
#
_symmetry.space_group_name_H-M   'P 1'
#
loop_
_entity.id
_entity.type
_entity.pdbx_description
1 polymer ?
#
loop_
_entity_poly.entity_id
_entity_poly.type
_entity_poly.pdbx_seq_one_letter_code
_entity_poly.pdbx_strand_id
1 'polypeptide(L)'
;SYSDGERAGVLQKFSQRGWVCKTYEGELAMYVVAGVAPQIWNFSVRDPAVAAELGKAVGQNVRLHYREHRGLPTSCFGETGYFVDRLEVIGPSPVAAPVPPQVVAPAP
;
A
#
# COMPACT_ATOMS: atom_id res chain seq x y z
N SER A 1 16.29 -14.79 9.59
CA SER A 1 14.90 -15.16 9.91
C SER A 1 13.93 -14.19 9.29
N TYR A 2 12.71 -14.64 9.12
CA TYR A 2 11.70 -13.79 8.58
C TYR A 2 10.35 -14.25 9.08
N SER A 3 9.39 -13.37 8.96
CA SER A 3 8.01 -13.70 9.26
C SER A 3 7.14 -13.26 8.09
N ASP A 4 5.96 -13.80 8.00
CA ASP A 4 5.05 -13.34 6.99
C ASP A 4 3.68 -13.07 7.61
N GLY A 5 2.86 -12.33 6.89
CA GLY A 5 1.55 -11.98 7.37
C GLY A 5 0.77 -11.25 6.31
N GLU A 6 -0.35 -10.72 6.73
CA GLU A 6 -1.21 -9.96 5.82
C GLU A 6 -1.64 -8.66 6.48
N ARG A 7 -1.78 -7.64 5.66
CA ARG A 7 -2.31 -6.35 6.11
C ARG A 7 -3.29 -5.84 5.09
N ALA A 8 -4.34 -5.21 5.57
CA ALA A 8 -5.37 -4.69 4.70
C ALA A 8 -5.55 -3.20 4.95
N GLY A 9 -5.91 -2.50 3.91
CA GLY A 9 -6.14 -1.07 4.01
C GLY A 9 -6.28 -0.47 2.62
N VAL A 10 -6.23 0.85 2.57
CA VAL A 10 -6.32 1.56 1.31
C VAL A 10 -4.92 1.83 0.80
N LEU A 11 -4.67 1.41 -0.44
CA LEU A 11 -3.38 1.65 -1.05
C LEU A 11 -3.32 3.11 -1.47
N GLN A 12 -2.51 3.90 -0.78
CA GLN A 12 -2.46 5.33 -1.01
C GLN A 12 -1.44 5.74 -2.02
N LYS A 13 -0.33 5.05 -2.08
CA LYS A 13 0.77 5.48 -2.91
C LYS A 13 1.56 4.27 -3.34
N PHE A 14 2.03 4.30 -4.57
CA PHE A 14 2.87 3.23 -5.07
C PHE A 14 3.74 3.80 -6.18
N SER A 15 5.04 3.65 -6.07
CA SER A 15 5.96 4.22 -7.04
C SER A 15 7.20 3.34 -7.17
N GLN A 16 7.86 3.46 -8.28
CA GLN A 16 9.14 2.82 -8.48
C GLN A 16 10.23 3.73 -7.94
N ARG A 17 11.15 3.15 -7.19
CA ARG A 17 12.23 3.90 -6.61
C ARG A 17 13.55 3.24 -6.99
N GLY A 18 14.58 4.06 -7.05
CA GLY A 18 15.91 3.56 -7.27
C GLY A 18 16.17 3.24 -8.72
N TRP A 19 17.35 3.55 -9.18
CA TRP A 19 17.73 3.25 -10.53
C TRP A 19 18.87 2.24 -10.57
N VAL A 20 19.48 2.03 -9.43
CA VAL A 20 20.48 0.99 -9.34
C VAL A 20 19.78 -0.29 -8.89
N CYS A 21 19.02 -0.19 -7.82
CA CYS A 21 18.24 -1.31 -7.36
C CYS A 21 16.80 -0.97 -7.56
N LYS A 22 16.20 -1.57 -8.54
CA LYS A 22 14.83 -1.21 -8.89
C LYS A 22 13.87 -1.90 -7.95
N THR A 23 13.38 -1.16 -6.97
CA THR A 23 12.32 -1.62 -6.12
C THR A 23 11.15 -0.69 -6.25
N TYR A 24 10.00 -1.18 -5.84
CA TYR A 24 8.79 -0.37 -5.81
C TYR A 24 8.45 -0.16 -4.35
N GLU A 25 7.95 1.01 -4.02
CA GLU A 25 7.64 1.38 -2.64
C GLU A 25 6.21 1.83 -2.57
N GLY A 26 5.50 1.39 -1.54
CA GLY A 26 4.12 1.75 -1.38
C GLY A 26 3.77 2.12 0.03
N GLU A 27 2.60 2.73 0.17
CA GLU A 27 2.03 3.12 1.46
C GLU A 27 0.61 2.61 1.55
N LEU A 28 0.33 1.93 2.64
CA LEU A 28 -1.01 1.41 2.90
C LEU A 28 -1.57 2.12 4.12
N ALA A 29 -2.75 2.71 3.97
CA ALA A 29 -3.44 3.33 5.10
C ALA A 29 -4.34 2.29 5.72
N MET A 30 -3.98 1.84 6.92
CA MET A 30 -4.64 0.68 7.49
C MET A 30 -5.92 0.99 8.24
N TYR A 31 -6.05 2.22 8.73
CA TYR A 31 -7.27 2.62 9.35
C TYR A 31 -7.81 3.82 8.67
N VAL A 32 -9.08 3.79 8.33
CA VAL A 32 -9.67 4.92 7.67
C VAL A 32 -10.96 5.19 8.41
N VAL A 33 -10.86 5.95 9.47
CA VAL A 33 -11.99 6.28 10.31
C VAL A 33 -12.08 7.80 10.36
N ALA A 34 -13.27 8.32 10.20
CA ALA A 34 -13.45 9.75 10.17
C ALA A 34 -12.92 10.38 11.45
N GLY A 35 -12.14 11.43 11.31
CA GLY A 35 -11.59 12.13 12.45
C GLY A 35 -10.38 11.48 13.07
N VAL A 36 -9.92 10.38 12.52
CA VAL A 36 -8.77 9.67 13.06
C VAL A 36 -7.73 9.54 11.95
N ALA A 37 -6.51 9.90 12.26
CA ALA A 37 -5.43 9.77 11.28
C ALA A 37 -5.17 8.30 11.00
N PRO A 38 -4.95 7.94 9.75
CA PRO A 38 -4.69 6.55 9.41
C PRO A 38 -3.31 6.13 9.87
N GLN A 39 -3.17 4.86 10.15
CA GLN A 39 -1.88 4.29 10.42
C GLN A 39 -1.26 3.90 9.09
N ILE A 40 -0.11 4.45 8.79
CA ILE A 40 0.54 4.22 7.51
C ILE A 40 1.57 3.12 7.64
N TRP A 41 1.52 2.18 6.73
CA TRP A 41 2.48 1.10 6.67
C TRP A 41 3.21 1.18 5.33
N ASN A 42 4.52 1.23 5.39
CA ASN A 42 5.35 1.33 4.20
C ASN A 42 5.88 -0.04 3.85
N PHE A 43 5.88 -0.36 2.58
CA PHE A 43 6.33 -1.67 2.13
C PHE A 43 7.08 -1.56 0.81
N SER A 44 7.80 -2.61 0.48
CA SER A 44 8.56 -2.69 -0.76
C SER A 44 8.05 -3.86 -1.60
N VAL A 45 8.28 -3.79 -2.89
CA VAL A 45 7.92 -4.86 -3.82
C VAL A 45 9.08 -5.06 -4.77
N ARG A 46 9.44 -6.31 -5.00
CA ARG A 46 10.50 -6.62 -5.95
C ARG A 46 9.98 -7.26 -7.23
N ASP A 47 8.85 -7.92 -7.16
CA ASP A 47 8.31 -8.64 -8.30
C ASP A 47 7.58 -7.69 -9.24
N PRO A 48 8.04 -7.55 -10.48
CA PRO A 48 7.38 -6.63 -11.40
C PRO A 48 5.92 -6.96 -11.68
N ALA A 49 5.55 -8.22 -11.61
CA ALA A 49 4.17 -8.58 -11.86
C ALA A 49 3.27 -8.11 -10.72
N VAL A 50 3.73 -8.26 -9.49
CA VAL A 50 3.00 -7.75 -8.34
C VAL A 50 2.93 -6.22 -8.41
N ALA A 51 4.03 -5.60 -8.80
CA ALA A 51 4.07 -4.16 -8.92
C ALA A 51 3.06 -3.64 -9.94
N ALA A 52 2.93 -4.34 -11.05
CA ALA A 52 1.99 -3.93 -12.07
C ALA A 52 0.56 -3.99 -11.53
N GLU A 53 0.25 -5.01 -10.74
CA GLU A 53 -1.09 -5.11 -10.18
C GLU A 53 -1.34 -4.06 -9.12
N LEU A 54 -0.34 -3.79 -8.30
CA LEU A 54 -0.50 -2.75 -7.29
C LEU A 54 -0.70 -1.39 -7.91
N GLY A 55 -0.02 -1.12 -9.01
CA GLY A 55 -0.18 0.15 -9.68
C GLY A 55 -1.60 0.40 -10.14
N LYS A 56 -2.34 -0.66 -10.43
CA LYS A 56 -3.73 -0.52 -10.84
C LYS A 56 -4.67 -0.39 -9.64
N ALA A 57 -4.19 -0.69 -8.46
CA ALA A 57 -5.04 -0.74 -7.29
C ALA A 57 -4.90 0.47 -6.38
N VAL A 58 -4.17 1.48 -6.79
CA VAL A 58 -4.01 2.67 -5.97
C VAL A 58 -5.38 3.31 -5.77
N GLY A 59 -5.68 3.63 -4.53
CA GLY A 59 -6.97 4.20 -4.17
C GLY A 59 -7.99 3.16 -3.73
N GLN A 60 -7.67 1.89 -3.86
CA GLN A 60 -8.61 0.85 -3.51
C GLN A 60 -8.26 0.18 -2.19
N ASN A 61 -9.24 -0.52 -1.64
CA ASN A 61 -9.04 -1.29 -0.43
C ASN A 61 -8.46 -2.63 -0.83
N VAL A 62 -7.30 -2.97 -0.29
CA VAL A 62 -6.58 -4.18 -0.69
C VAL A 62 -6.12 -4.96 0.53
N ARG A 63 -5.87 -6.24 0.33
CA ARG A 63 -5.20 -7.08 1.31
C ARG A 63 -3.87 -7.48 0.70
N LEU A 64 -2.80 -7.23 1.43
CA LEU A 64 -1.44 -7.51 0.95
C LEU A 64 -0.83 -8.59 1.81
N HIS A 65 -0.22 -9.58 1.16
CA HIS A 65 0.58 -10.58 1.85
C HIS A 65 2.04 -10.14 1.79
N TYR A 66 2.71 -10.17 2.93
CA TYR A 66 4.09 -9.70 2.98
C TYR A 66 4.98 -10.69 3.71
N ARG A 67 6.26 -10.54 3.46
CA ARG A 67 7.32 -11.20 4.22
C ARG A 67 8.19 -10.13 4.81
N GLU A 68 8.52 -10.30 6.07
CA GLU A 68 9.42 -9.38 6.74
C GLU A 68 10.78 -10.04 6.84
N HIS A 69 11.80 -9.38 6.34
CA HIS A 69 13.16 -9.87 6.38
C HIS A 69 13.91 -9.08 7.43
N ARG A 70 14.16 -9.72 8.55
CA ARG A 70 14.84 -9.06 9.65
C ARG A 70 16.30 -9.45 9.67
N GLY A 71 17.13 -8.49 10.03
CA GLY A 71 18.54 -8.74 10.19
C GLY A 71 19.29 -8.94 8.91
N LEU A 72 18.63 -8.78 7.78
CA LEU A 72 19.31 -8.87 6.50
C LEU A 72 19.72 -7.49 6.07
N PRO A 73 20.96 -7.33 5.65
CA PRO A 73 21.34 -6.04 5.11
C PRO A 73 20.61 -5.83 3.81
N THR A 74 20.15 -4.63 3.59
CA THR A 74 19.56 -4.32 2.29
C THR A 74 20.67 -3.74 1.45
N SER A 75 20.75 -4.19 0.23
CA SER A 75 21.72 -3.65 -0.67
C SER A 75 21.15 -2.49 -1.43
N CYS A 76 19.86 -2.23 -1.29
CA CYS A 76 19.21 -1.18 -2.01
C CYS A 76 18.69 -0.15 -1.04
N PHE A 77 19.10 1.07 -1.27
CA PHE A 77 18.70 2.16 -0.42
C PHE A 77 17.19 2.35 -0.52
N GLY A 78 16.56 2.48 0.61
CA GLY A 78 15.12 2.77 0.63
C GLY A 78 14.21 1.57 0.82
N GLU A 79 14.77 0.37 0.84
CA GLU A 79 13.92 -0.80 1.06
C GLU A 79 13.46 -0.85 2.51
N THR A 80 12.23 -1.27 2.71
CA THR A 80 11.64 -1.21 4.03
C THR A 80 11.87 -2.44 4.88
N GLY A 81 12.22 -3.56 4.29
CA GLY A 81 12.29 -4.81 5.02
C GLY A 81 10.99 -5.61 4.95
N TYR A 82 9.90 -4.99 4.53
CA TYR A 82 8.64 -5.69 4.31
C TYR A 82 8.44 -5.81 2.81
N PHE A 83 8.35 -7.03 2.33
CA PHE A 83 8.25 -7.29 0.89
C PHE A 83 6.91 -7.92 0.57
N VAL A 84 6.09 -7.19 -0.20
CA VAL A 84 4.77 -7.67 -0.59
C VAL A 84 4.92 -8.57 -1.81
N ASP A 85 4.34 -9.76 -1.73
CA ASP A 85 4.44 -10.72 -2.82
C ASP A 85 3.08 -11.13 -3.38
N ARG A 86 1.99 -10.71 -2.78
CA ARG A 86 0.65 -11.00 -3.29
C ARG A 86 -0.31 -9.91 -2.86
N LEU A 87 -1.32 -9.68 -3.67
CA LEU A 87 -2.36 -8.74 -3.30
C LEU A 87 -3.72 -9.27 -3.71
N GLU A 88 -4.72 -8.81 -3.02
CA GLU A 88 -6.11 -9.08 -3.35
C GLU A 88 -6.85 -7.75 -3.24
N VAL A 89 -7.54 -7.37 -4.29
CA VAL A 89 -8.35 -6.15 -4.26
C VAL A 89 -9.67 -6.52 -3.59
N ILE A 90 -9.95 -5.88 -2.46
CA ILE A 90 -11.17 -6.15 -1.73
C ILE A 90 -12.31 -5.33 -2.28
N GLY A 91 -12.04 -4.11 -2.69
CA GLY A 91 -13.08 -3.26 -3.24
C GLY A 91 -12.69 -1.80 -3.19
N PRO A 92 -13.63 -0.92 -3.47
CA PRO A 92 -13.32 0.49 -3.43
C PRO A 92 -13.05 0.93 -2.00
N SER A 93 -12.35 2.05 -1.86
CA SER A 93 -12.05 2.58 -0.56
C SER A 93 -13.33 2.89 0.19
N PRO A 94 -13.45 2.41 1.41
CA PRO A 94 -14.65 2.67 2.18
C PRO A 94 -14.85 4.13 2.49
N VAL A 95 -13.77 4.87 2.48
CA VAL A 95 -13.90 6.25 2.79
C VAL A 95 -14.39 7.02 1.63
N ALA A 96 -14.09 6.60 0.47
CA ALA A 96 -14.45 7.34 -0.68
C ALA A 96 -15.90 7.32 -0.92
N ALA A 97 -16.50 6.31 -0.50
CA ALA A 97 -17.83 6.17 -0.82
C ALA A 97 -18.68 7.32 -0.55
N PRO A 98 -18.75 7.77 0.49
CA PRO A 98 -19.66 8.71 0.79
C PRO A 98 -19.48 9.96 0.25
N VAL A 99 -18.69 10.29 0.06
CA VAL A 99 -18.47 11.47 -0.14
C VAL A 99 -18.94 12.09 -1.06
N PRO A 100 -19.03 12.06 -1.52
CA PRO A 100 -19.25 12.71 -2.28
C PRO A 100 -19.80 13.69 -2.43
N PRO A 101 -20.00 13.73 -2.90
CA PRO A 101 -20.20 14.65 -3.47
C PRO A 101 -21.08 15.52 -3.21
N GLN A 102 -21.69 15.18 -2.92
CA GLN A 102 -22.57 15.81 -2.66
C GLN A 102 -22.38 16.83 -2.04
N VAL A 103 -21.92 16.61 -1.60
CA VAL A 103 -21.63 17.37 -0.83
C VAL A 103 -21.54 18.46 -1.33
N VAL A 104 -21.40 18.45 -1.99
CA VAL A 104 -21.07 19.41 -2.41
C VAL A 104 -21.86 20.28 -2.70
N ALA A 105 -22.48 20.09 -2.90
CA ALA A 105 -23.12 20.83 -3.18
C ALA A 105 -23.47 21.74 -2.71
N PRO A 106 -23.67 22.28 -2.58
CA PRO A 106 -24.12 23.00 -2.27
C PRO A 106 -24.49 23.99 -2.22
N ALA A 107 -24.73 24.35 -2.26
CA ALA A 107 -25.09 24.98 -2.17
C ALA A 107 -25.58 25.73 -2.14
N PRO A 108 -26.00 26.12 -2.00
CA PRO A 108 -26.50 26.91 -1.97
C PRO A 108 -26.78 27.70 -1.69
#